data_fa2cdf7e2a5b82ac025a30c9ee56f041
#
_entry.id   fa2cdf7e2a5b82ac025a30c9ee56f041
#
_cell.length_a   1.000
_cell.length_b   1.000
_cell.length_c   1.000
_cell.angle_alpha   90.00
_cell.angle_beta   90.00
_cell.angle_gamma   90.00
#
_symmetry.space_group_name_H-M   'P 1'
#
loop_
_entity.id
_entity.type
_entity.pdbx_description
1 polymer ?
#
loop_
_entity_poly.entity_id
_entity_poly.type
_entity_poly.pdbx_seq_one_letter_code
_entity_poly.pdbx_strand_id
1 'polypeptide(L)'
;AAIIRAYLIRNARMEEKEIAVDVNPANENEAYVLGRTFAVLEQIQEAANGKATIADRYLNAACSTPATTFPALLKLSVAHLSKVSRDKPGLGVHLEKALGELMEKQQTSFPKRLSLIDQGSFLLGYYQQKQARYKKNDEQEA
;
A
#
# COMPACT_ATOMS: atom_id res chain seq x y z
N ALA A 1 -15.16 -11.81 12.20
CA ALA A 1 -13.86 -11.48 11.63
C ALA A 1 -13.40 -12.53 10.61
N ALA A 2 -13.40 -13.81 10.96
CA ALA A 2 -13.01 -14.89 10.05
C ALA A 2 -13.97 -15.01 8.84
N ILE A 3 -15.26 -14.77 9.04
CA ILE A 3 -16.28 -14.85 7.99
C ILE A 3 -16.08 -13.73 6.97
N ILE A 4 -15.76 -12.53 7.40
CA ILE A 4 -15.51 -11.39 6.51
C ILE A 4 -14.22 -11.60 5.70
N ARG A 5 -13.17 -12.11 6.32
CA ARG A 5 -11.94 -12.46 5.61
C ARG A 5 -12.17 -13.53 4.56
N ALA A 6 -12.90 -14.59 4.92
CA ALA A 6 -13.25 -15.66 3.99
C ALA A 6 -14.08 -15.15 2.81
N TYR A 7 -15.04 -14.26 3.06
CA TYR A 7 -15.86 -13.62 2.03
C TYR A 7 -14.99 -12.79 1.06
N LEU A 8 -14.10 -11.97 1.59
CA LEU A 8 -13.21 -11.14 0.79
C LEU A 8 -12.25 -11.97 -0.06
N ILE A 9 -11.67 -13.02 0.53
CA ILE A 9 -10.76 -13.94 -0.17
C ILE A 9 -11.52 -14.69 -1.26
N ARG A 10 -12.72 -15.15 -0.96
CA ARG A 10 -13.58 -15.89 -1.91
C ARG A 10 -13.98 -15.00 -3.09
N ASN A 11 -14.40 -13.76 -2.83
CA ASN A 11 -14.75 -12.82 -3.87
C ASN A 11 -13.53 -12.43 -4.71
N ALA A 12 -12.40 -12.21 -4.08
CA ALA A 12 -11.15 -11.96 -4.79
C ALA A 12 -10.80 -13.10 -5.73
N ARG A 13 -10.98 -14.36 -5.30
CA ARG A 13 -10.71 -15.53 -6.15
C ARG A 13 -11.71 -15.70 -7.29
N MET A 14 -12.99 -15.43 -7.03
CA MET A 14 -14.03 -15.56 -8.06
C MET A 14 -13.91 -14.49 -9.14
N GLU A 15 -13.42 -13.33 -8.77
CA GLU A 15 -13.27 -12.19 -9.65
C GLU A 15 -11.85 -12.04 -10.22
N GLU A 16 -10.94 -12.93 -9.85
CA GLU A 16 -9.54 -12.91 -10.26
C GLU A 16 -9.35 -12.87 -11.78
N LYS A 17 -10.35 -13.30 -12.55
CA LYS A 17 -10.35 -13.26 -14.02
C LYS A 17 -11.00 -12.01 -14.61
N GLU A 18 -11.87 -11.33 -13.85
CA GLU A 18 -12.69 -10.22 -14.33
C GLU A 18 -12.36 -8.89 -13.69
N ILE A 19 -11.95 -8.89 -12.43
CA ILE A 19 -11.43 -7.69 -11.84
C ILE A 19 -10.00 -7.56 -12.31
N ALA A 20 -9.81 -6.62 -13.19
CA ALA A 20 -8.51 -6.03 -13.29
C ALA A 20 -8.06 -5.81 -11.86
N VAL A 21 -7.02 -6.52 -11.45
CA VAL A 21 -6.36 -6.34 -10.16
C VAL A 21 -5.72 -4.96 -10.15
N ASP A 22 -6.28 -4.05 -10.95
CA ASP A 22 -5.75 -2.73 -11.15
C ASP A 22 -6.25 -1.81 -10.06
N VAL A 23 -5.36 -0.97 -9.62
CA VAL A 23 -5.71 0.11 -8.72
C VAL A 23 -6.82 0.95 -9.34
N ASN A 24 -7.83 1.27 -8.54
CA ASN A 24 -8.86 2.22 -8.94
C ASN A 24 -8.48 3.62 -8.41
N PRO A 25 -7.89 4.49 -9.25
CA PRO A 25 -7.48 5.82 -8.79
C PRO A 25 -8.66 6.73 -8.45
N ALA A 26 -9.86 6.40 -8.90
CA ALA A 26 -11.07 7.15 -8.57
C ALA A 26 -11.62 6.78 -7.18
N ASN A 27 -11.16 5.68 -6.58
CA ASN A 27 -11.58 5.29 -5.24
C ASN A 27 -10.83 6.13 -4.20
N GLU A 28 -11.54 7.08 -3.60
CA GLU A 28 -10.99 7.97 -2.59
C GLU A 28 -11.32 7.54 -1.16
N ASN A 29 -11.86 6.34 -0.97
CA ASN A 29 -12.10 5.78 0.36
C ASN A 29 -10.82 5.83 1.17
N GLU A 30 -10.88 6.41 2.35
CA GLU A 30 -9.71 6.65 3.19
C GLU A 30 -8.92 5.37 3.48
N ALA A 31 -9.62 4.31 3.85
CA ALA A 31 -8.97 3.03 4.15
C ALA A 31 -8.29 2.44 2.92
N TYR A 32 -8.93 2.53 1.77
CA TYR A 32 -8.37 2.09 0.50
C TYR A 32 -7.08 2.84 0.15
N VAL A 33 -7.10 4.16 0.28
CA VAL A 33 -5.92 5.01 0.04
C VAL A 33 -4.80 4.68 1.03
N LEU A 34 -5.13 4.44 2.30
CA LEU A 34 -4.13 4.05 3.30
C LEU A 34 -3.50 2.70 2.98
N GLY A 35 -4.27 1.74 2.49
CA GLY A 35 -3.74 0.46 2.04
C GLY A 35 -2.76 0.61 0.88
N ARG A 36 -3.11 1.43 -0.11
CA ARG A 36 -2.22 1.76 -1.21
C ARG A 36 -0.93 2.42 -0.71
N THR A 37 -1.06 3.35 0.24
CA THR A 37 0.08 4.02 0.85
C THR A 37 1.01 3.03 1.52
N PHE A 38 0.47 2.07 2.27
CA PHE A 38 1.27 1.04 2.92
C PHE A 38 2.07 0.23 1.89
N ALA A 39 1.45 -0.13 0.76
CA ALA A 39 2.14 -0.87 -0.30
C ALA A 39 3.29 -0.07 -0.91
N VAL A 40 3.13 1.23 -1.07
CA VAL A 40 4.22 2.10 -1.55
C VAL A 40 5.35 2.18 -0.52
N LEU A 41 5.02 2.29 0.77
CA LEU A 41 6.04 2.28 1.84
C LEU A 41 6.82 0.96 1.85
N GLU A 42 6.14 -0.15 1.64
CA GLU A 42 6.79 -1.46 1.51
C GLU A 42 7.74 -1.50 0.31
N GLN A 43 7.31 -0.97 -0.82
CA GLN A 43 8.14 -0.90 -2.03
C GLN A 43 9.36 -0.03 -1.81
N ILE A 44 9.22 1.09 -1.13
CA ILE A 44 10.34 1.98 -0.80
C ILE A 44 11.37 1.24 0.06
N GLN A 45 10.94 0.52 1.08
CA GLN A 45 11.84 -0.26 1.93
C GLN A 45 12.56 -1.34 1.12
N GLU A 46 11.84 -2.06 0.27
CA GLU A 46 12.44 -3.10 -0.57
C GLU A 46 13.47 -2.50 -1.53
N ALA A 47 13.16 -1.37 -2.14
CA ALA A 47 14.08 -0.69 -3.05
C ALA A 47 15.35 -0.22 -2.34
N ALA A 48 15.23 0.21 -1.07
CA ALA A 48 16.36 0.68 -0.28
C ALA A 48 17.25 -0.46 0.23
N ASN A 49 16.64 -1.56 0.69
CA ASN A 49 17.34 -2.60 1.47
C ASN A 49 17.38 -3.97 0.79
N GLY A 50 16.77 -4.13 -0.39
CA GLY A 50 16.69 -5.41 -1.09
C GLY A 50 15.55 -6.31 -0.63
N LYS A 51 14.98 -6.05 0.54
CA LYS A 51 13.79 -6.76 1.04
C LYS A 51 12.98 -5.82 1.92
N ALA A 52 11.69 -6.13 2.05
CA ALA A 52 10.77 -5.39 2.91
C ALA A 52 10.34 -6.26 4.09
N THR A 53 10.28 -5.66 5.28
CA THR A 53 9.87 -6.32 6.53
C THR A 53 8.65 -5.66 7.17
N ILE A 54 8.22 -4.48 6.68
CA ILE A 54 7.15 -3.74 7.34
C ILE A 54 5.80 -4.45 7.29
N ALA A 55 5.53 -5.23 6.22
CA ALA A 55 4.28 -5.99 6.14
C ALA A 55 4.19 -7.05 7.25
N ASP A 56 5.28 -7.79 7.48
CA ASP A 56 5.31 -8.81 8.52
C ASP A 56 5.12 -8.23 9.91
N ARG A 57 5.63 -7.03 10.15
CA ARG A 57 5.63 -6.40 11.47
C ARG A 57 4.44 -5.50 11.72
N TYR A 58 3.97 -4.78 10.71
CA TYR A 58 3.09 -3.64 10.89
C TYR A 58 1.79 -3.69 10.08
N LEU A 59 1.60 -4.65 9.16
CA LEU A 59 0.41 -4.67 8.32
C LEU A 59 -0.88 -4.71 9.15
N ASN A 60 -0.95 -5.59 10.14
CA ASN A 60 -2.12 -5.69 11.00
C ASN A 60 -2.36 -4.41 11.80
N ALA A 61 -1.31 -3.83 12.36
CA ALA A 61 -1.41 -2.59 13.14
C ALA A 61 -1.79 -1.41 12.25
N ALA A 62 -1.21 -1.29 11.06
CA ALA A 62 -1.54 -0.24 10.11
C ALA A 62 -2.99 -0.34 9.64
N CYS A 63 -3.47 -1.56 9.45
CA CYS A 63 -4.83 -1.84 9.02
C CYS A 63 -5.87 -1.55 10.12
N SER A 64 -5.56 -1.86 11.38
CA SER A 64 -6.50 -1.70 12.49
C SER A 64 -6.41 -0.34 13.18
N THR A 65 -5.20 0.20 13.37
CA THR A 65 -4.93 1.44 14.09
C THR A 65 -3.97 2.35 13.32
N PRO A 66 -4.43 2.95 12.21
CA PRO A 66 -3.54 3.75 11.34
C PRO A 66 -2.83 4.90 12.07
N ALA A 67 -3.53 5.63 12.92
CA ALA A 67 -2.97 6.81 13.60
C ALA A 67 -1.77 6.47 14.48
N THR A 68 -1.72 5.25 15.02
CA THR A 68 -0.60 4.80 15.85
C THR A 68 0.58 4.33 15.01
N THR A 69 0.32 3.81 13.81
CA THR A 69 1.31 3.08 13.01
C THR A 69 1.92 3.93 11.90
N PHE A 70 1.10 4.65 11.13
CA PHE A 70 1.58 5.37 9.94
C PHE A 70 2.64 6.44 10.21
N PRO A 71 2.53 7.26 11.28
CA PRO A 71 3.57 8.27 11.50
C PRO A 71 4.98 7.70 11.61
N ALA A 72 5.14 6.59 12.31
CA ALA A 72 6.43 5.91 12.44
C ALA A 72 6.91 5.34 11.11
N LEU A 73 6.00 4.74 10.32
CA LEU A 73 6.33 4.19 9.01
C LEU A 73 6.73 5.28 8.02
N LEU A 74 6.04 6.41 8.02
CA LEU A 74 6.38 7.55 7.17
C LEU A 74 7.74 8.12 7.54
N LYS A 75 8.05 8.19 8.83
CA LYS A 75 9.36 8.64 9.30
C LYS A 75 10.48 7.71 8.82
N LEU A 76 10.28 6.40 8.90
CA LEU A 76 11.22 5.42 8.37
C LEU A 76 11.41 5.56 6.86
N SER A 77 10.32 5.84 6.15
CA SER A 77 10.36 5.95 4.69
C SER A 77 11.24 7.10 4.20
N VAL A 78 11.40 8.16 4.98
CA VAL A 78 12.27 9.29 4.62
C VAL A 78 13.73 8.82 4.45
N ALA A 79 14.23 8.02 5.37
CA ALA A 79 15.59 7.48 5.30
C ALA A 79 15.73 6.49 4.14
N HIS A 80 14.75 5.60 3.96
CA HIS A 80 14.75 4.64 2.86
C HIS A 80 14.70 5.34 1.51
N LEU A 81 13.83 6.34 1.37
CA LEU A 81 13.68 7.07 0.11
C LEU A 81 14.93 7.87 -0.24
N SER A 82 15.59 8.45 0.77
CA SER A 82 16.85 9.13 0.60
C SER A 82 17.91 8.19 0.02
N LYS A 83 17.97 6.96 0.53
CA LYS A 83 18.89 5.94 0.03
C LYS A 83 18.57 5.54 -1.42
N VAL A 84 17.30 5.31 -1.72
CA VAL A 84 16.85 4.97 -3.08
C VAL A 84 17.20 6.11 -4.06
N SER A 85 16.95 7.35 -3.67
CA SER A 85 17.23 8.52 -4.51
C SER A 85 18.72 8.66 -4.81
N ARG A 86 19.59 8.29 -3.87
CA ARG A 86 21.03 8.30 -4.06
C ARG A 86 21.51 7.18 -4.97
N ASP A 87 21.00 5.95 -4.77
CA ASP A 87 21.48 4.77 -5.48
C ASP A 87 20.77 4.56 -6.82
N LYS A 88 19.49 4.95 -6.90
CA LYS A 88 18.62 4.78 -8.09
C LYS A 88 17.75 6.02 -8.26
N PRO A 89 18.30 7.14 -8.79
CA PRO A 89 17.58 8.42 -8.82
C PRO A 89 16.22 8.38 -9.53
N GLY A 90 16.13 7.68 -10.65
CA GLY A 90 14.87 7.56 -11.39
C GLY A 90 13.77 6.86 -10.60
N LEU A 91 14.13 5.78 -9.91
CA LEU A 91 13.19 5.07 -9.05
C LEU A 91 12.81 5.92 -7.84
N GLY A 92 13.77 6.64 -7.26
CA GLY A 92 13.51 7.55 -6.16
C GLY A 92 12.48 8.61 -6.49
N VAL A 93 12.61 9.25 -7.66
CA VAL A 93 11.64 10.24 -8.15
C VAL A 93 10.25 9.61 -8.33
N HIS A 94 10.19 8.43 -8.93
CA HIS A 94 8.94 7.72 -9.14
C HIS A 94 8.23 7.38 -7.82
N LEU A 95 8.96 6.86 -6.85
CA LEU A 95 8.39 6.47 -5.55
C LEU A 95 7.98 7.68 -4.73
N GLU A 96 8.78 8.74 -4.74
CA GLU A 96 8.45 9.98 -4.06
C GLU A 96 7.16 10.58 -4.61
N LYS A 97 7.01 10.59 -5.93
CA LYS A 97 5.79 11.07 -6.58
C LYS A 97 4.58 10.21 -6.21
N ALA A 98 4.72 8.89 -6.27
CA ALA A 98 3.64 7.97 -5.92
C ALA A 98 3.19 8.17 -4.47
N LEU A 99 4.12 8.28 -3.54
CA LEU A 99 3.80 8.53 -2.14
C LEU A 99 3.14 9.90 -1.94
N GLY A 100 3.67 10.93 -2.60
CA GLY A 100 3.12 12.28 -2.52
C GLY A 100 1.68 12.38 -3.01
N GLU A 101 1.37 11.72 -4.12
CA GLU A 101 0.00 11.69 -4.67
C GLU A 101 -0.98 11.02 -3.70
N LEU A 102 -0.56 9.95 -3.04
CA LEU A 102 -1.40 9.26 -2.05
C LEU A 102 -1.57 10.11 -0.79
N MET A 103 -0.53 10.79 -0.34
CA MET A 103 -0.59 11.66 0.83
C MET A 103 -1.49 12.87 0.57
N GLU A 104 -1.55 13.39 -0.65
CA GLU A 104 -2.47 14.45 -1.02
C GLU A 104 -3.93 14.02 -0.92
N LYS A 105 -4.22 12.75 -1.20
CA LYS A 105 -5.56 12.19 -1.04
C LYS A 105 -5.95 11.99 0.43
N GLN A 106 -4.99 11.91 1.32
CA GLN A 106 -5.19 11.81 2.76
C GLN A 106 -5.41 13.20 3.33
N GLN A 107 -6.63 13.70 3.24
CA GLN A 107 -6.96 15.10 3.56
C GLN A 107 -7.15 15.37 5.04
N THR A 108 -7.29 14.33 5.87
CA THR A 108 -7.51 14.47 7.31
C THR A 108 -6.42 13.71 8.07
N SER A 109 -6.38 13.90 9.39
CA SER A 109 -5.50 13.11 10.24
C SER A 109 -5.84 11.62 10.12
N PHE A 110 -4.86 10.75 10.36
CA PHE A 110 -5.07 9.33 10.30
C PHE A 110 -6.16 8.88 11.27
N PRO A 111 -7.07 7.98 10.86
CA PRO A 111 -8.09 7.46 11.76
C PRO A 111 -7.46 6.64 12.87
N LYS A 112 -8.02 6.73 14.07
CA LYS A 112 -7.54 5.98 15.24
C LYS A 112 -7.76 4.49 15.09
N ARG A 113 -8.90 4.11 14.51
CA ARG A 113 -9.29 2.72 14.27
C ARG A 113 -10.07 2.62 12.97
N LEU A 114 -9.88 1.53 12.26
CA LEU A 114 -10.71 1.17 11.12
C LEU A 114 -11.70 0.07 11.52
N SER A 115 -12.95 0.19 11.06
CA SER A 115 -13.94 -0.88 11.19
C SER A 115 -13.47 -2.12 10.39
N LEU A 116 -14.09 -3.28 10.61
CA LEU A 116 -13.76 -4.48 9.85
C LEU A 116 -13.98 -4.29 8.36
N ILE A 117 -15.04 -3.57 7.98
CA ILE A 117 -15.32 -3.26 6.57
C ILE A 117 -14.22 -2.38 5.99
N ASP A 118 -13.80 -1.36 6.71
CA ASP A 118 -12.72 -0.47 6.28
C ASP A 118 -11.37 -1.19 6.24
N GLN A 119 -11.12 -2.13 7.16
CA GLN A 119 -9.93 -2.98 7.09
C GLN A 119 -9.91 -3.82 5.80
N GLY A 120 -11.08 -4.29 5.35
CA GLY A 120 -11.22 -4.95 4.06
C GLY A 120 -10.83 -4.03 2.90
N SER A 121 -11.30 -2.78 2.93
CA SER A 121 -10.94 -1.78 1.92
C SER A 121 -9.44 -1.48 1.94
N PHE A 122 -8.86 -1.40 3.12
CA PHE A 122 -7.41 -1.22 3.29
C PHE A 122 -6.64 -2.37 2.62
N LEU A 123 -6.99 -3.60 2.93
CA LEU A 123 -6.32 -4.76 2.36
C LEU A 123 -6.48 -4.82 0.84
N LEU A 124 -7.65 -4.45 0.32
CA LEU A 124 -7.87 -4.37 -1.11
C LEU A 124 -6.92 -3.36 -1.76
N GLY A 125 -6.84 -2.16 -1.20
CA GLY A 125 -5.91 -1.13 -1.68
C GLY A 125 -4.46 -1.59 -1.64
N TYR A 126 -4.08 -2.24 -0.55
CA TYR A 126 -2.73 -2.78 -0.36
C TYR A 126 -2.38 -3.80 -1.44
N TYR A 127 -3.23 -4.81 -1.64
CA TYR A 127 -2.95 -5.86 -2.61
C TYR A 127 -3.01 -5.37 -4.05
N GLN A 128 -3.94 -4.50 -4.38
CA GLN A 128 -4.02 -3.94 -5.73
C GLN A 128 -2.79 -3.10 -6.08
N GLN A 129 -2.35 -2.25 -5.17
CA GLN A 129 -1.14 -1.44 -5.35
C GLN A 129 0.10 -2.32 -5.48
N LYS A 130 0.19 -3.36 -4.67
CA LYS A 130 1.30 -4.31 -4.72
C LYS A 130 1.32 -5.08 -6.05
N GLN A 131 0.17 -5.53 -6.53
CA GLN A 131 0.05 -6.25 -7.80
C GLN A 131 0.37 -5.36 -9.01
N ALA A 132 -0.03 -4.11 -8.97
CA ALA A 132 0.26 -3.15 -10.04
C ALA A 132 1.76 -3.03 -10.30
N ARG A 133 2.57 -3.10 -9.24
CA ARG A 133 4.02 -3.09 -9.33
C ARG A 133 4.57 -4.29 -10.13
N TYR A 134 4.07 -5.48 -9.85
CA TYR A 134 4.52 -6.70 -10.54
C TYR A 134 4.04 -6.75 -11.98
N LYS A 135 2.82 -6.33 -12.24
CA LYS A 135 2.25 -6.26 -13.59
C LYS A 135 3.08 -5.34 -14.49
N LYS A 136 3.51 -4.18 -13.97
CA LYS A 136 4.36 -3.24 -14.69
C LYS A 136 5.73 -3.84 -15.02
N ASN A 137 6.30 -4.61 -14.09
CA ASN A 137 7.57 -5.30 -14.31
C ASN A 137 7.44 -6.37 -15.40
N ASP A 138 6.36 -7.14 -15.40
CA ASP A 138 6.09 -8.15 -16.42
C ASP A 138 5.93 -7.54 -17.82
N GLU A 139 5.26 -6.40 -17.92
CA GLU A 139 5.12 -5.66 -19.18
C GLU A 139 6.46 -5.13 -19.69
N GLN A 140 7.38 -4.78 -18.81
CA GLN A 140 8.72 -4.31 -19.19
C GLN A 140 9.64 -5.46 -19.61
N GLU A 141 9.44 -6.66 -19.09
CA GLU A 141 10.20 -7.85 -19.47
C GLU A 141 9.71 -8.48 -20.77
N ALA A 142 8.49 -8.18 -21.15
CA ALA A 142 7.92 -8.63 -22.42
C ALA A 142 8.30 -7.72 -23.57
#